data_75f51070bbd253df900afae681271d19
#
_entry.id   75f51070bbd253df900afae681271d19
#
_cell.length_a   1.000
_cell.length_b   1.000
_cell.length_c   1.000
_cell.angle_alpha   90.00
_cell.angle_beta   90.00
_cell.angle_gamma   90.00
#
_symmetry.space_group_name_H-M   'P 1'
#
loop_
_entity.id
_entity.type
_entity.pdbx_description
1 polymer ?
#
loop_
_entity_poly.entity_id
_entity_poly.type
_entity_poly.pdbx_seq_one_letter_code
_entity_poly.pdbx_strand_id
1 'polypeptide(L)'
;MGIIGNALGAAASIFGGYQASKAAKKAKKGIEQQRAKNEAWYNRRYNEDATQRADFQNILTKTQELLKNRAKNAAAAQAVTGGSNEALAAEKAGANDAVATMMSNAALDAEKRKEGIEAAYMDNDDKYQEQLNQIEKERAAAIAQAAKDTANAASQIDF
;
A
#
# COMPACT_ATOMS: atom_id res chain seq x y z
N MET A 1 -6.08 17.67 -0.02
CA MET A 1 -7.07 18.27 -0.92
C MET A 1 -8.39 18.35 -0.18
N GLY A 2 -8.71 19.57 0.24
CA GLY A 2 -9.70 19.83 1.27
C GLY A 2 -11.12 19.91 0.75
N ILE A 3 -11.85 18.82 0.70
CA ILE A 3 -13.29 18.85 0.42
C ILE A 3 -14.13 18.64 1.70
N ILE A 4 -13.52 18.19 2.80
CA ILE A 4 -14.25 17.90 4.05
C ILE A 4 -14.39 19.14 4.95
N GLY A 5 -13.49 20.13 4.86
CA GLY A 5 -13.47 21.28 5.75
C GLY A 5 -14.62 22.29 5.55
N ASN A 6 -15.23 22.36 4.38
CA ASN A 6 -16.22 23.41 4.09
C ASN A 6 -17.69 23.01 4.33
N ALA A 7 -17.98 21.74 4.57
CA ALA A 7 -19.36 21.29 4.73
C ALA A 7 -19.90 21.41 6.18
N LEU A 8 -19.01 21.53 7.17
CA LEU A 8 -19.39 21.60 8.59
C LEU A 8 -19.43 23.02 9.16
N GLY A 9 -18.79 24.00 8.48
CA GLY A 9 -18.68 25.37 8.97
C GLY A 9 -19.90 26.27 8.77
N ALA A 10 -20.94 25.83 8.06
CA ALA A 10 -22.06 26.70 7.65
C ALA A 10 -23.37 26.48 8.43
N ALA A 11 -23.41 25.67 9.47
CA ALA A 11 -24.67 25.31 10.15
C ALA A 11 -24.69 25.70 11.63
N ALA A 12 -24.47 26.99 11.92
CA ALA A 12 -24.70 27.56 13.25
C ALA A 12 -26.14 28.08 13.34
N SER A 13 -27.12 27.19 13.34
CA SER A 13 -28.50 27.51 13.74
C SER A 13 -29.10 26.32 14.50
N ILE A 14 -30.18 26.53 15.20
CA ILE A 14 -30.85 25.55 16.08
C ILE A 14 -31.08 24.15 15.44
N PHE A 15 -31.10 24.09 14.11
CA PHE A 15 -31.08 22.84 13.32
C PHE A 15 -29.67 22.26 13.08
N GLY A 16 -28.59 22.98 13.46
CA GLY A 16 -27.21 22.66 13.13
C GLY A 16 -26.70 21.35 13.70
N GLY A 17 -27.11 21.00 14.94
CA GLY A 17 -26.66 19.78 15.59
C GLY A 17 -27.12 18.49 14.89
N TYR A 18 -28.35 18.47 14.34
CA TYR A 18 -28.87 17.30 13.62
C TYR A 18 -28.22 17.16 12.24
N GLN A 19 -28.09 18.26 11.50
CA GLN A 19 -27.44 18.25 10.18
C GLN A 19 -25.95 17.93 10.30
N ALA A 20 -25.24 18.49 11.27
CA ALA A 20 -23.85 18.18 11.55
C ALA A 20 -23.67 16.69 11.90
N SER A 21 -24.56 16.11 12.70
CA SER A 21 -24.52 14.68 13.01
C SER A 21 -24.78 13.79 11.78
N LYS A 22 -25.70 14.18 10.89
CA LYS A 22 -25.97 13.47 9.63
C LYS A 22 -24.81 13.57 8.65
N ALA A 23 -24.20 14.76 8.50
CA ALA A 23 -23.02 14.98 7.67
C ALA A 23 -21.81 14.19 8.18
N ALA A 24 -21.58 14.20 9.51
CA ALA A 24 -20.52 13.42 10.14
C ALA A 24 -20.70 11.90 9.92
N LYS A 25 -21.92 11.38 10.04
CA LYS A 25 -22.22 9.97 9.74
C LYS A 25 -21.93 9.62 8.28
N LYS A 26 -22.27 10.50 7.32
CA LYS A 26 -22.01 10.29 5.91
C LYS A 26 -20.50 10.32 5.60
N ALA A 27 -19.78 11.29 6.20
CA ALA A 27 -18.33 11.40 6.06
C ALA A 27 -17.62 10.16 6.65
N LYS A 28 -18.00 9.73 7.85
CA LYS A 28 -17.48 8.52 8.50
C LYS A 28 -17.67 7.28 7.62
N LYS A 29 -18.88 7.07 7.09
CA LYS A 29 -19.15 5.96 6.16
C LYS A 29 -18.28 6.03 4.91
N GLY A 30 -18.00 7.22 4.38
CA GLY A 30 -17.11 7.42 3.24
C GLY A 30 -15.66 6.99 3.55
N ILE A 31 -15.16 7.34 4.73
CA ILE A 31 -13.82 6.96 5.18
C ILE A 31 -13.75 5.44 5.44
N GLU A 32 -14.76 4.85 6.07
CA GLU A 32 -14.85 3.40 6.28
C GLU A 32 -14.82 2.62 4.95
N GLN A 33 -15.49 3.14 3.91
CA GLN A 33 -15.43 2.56 2.58
C GLN A 33 -14.03 2.67 1.94
N GLN A 34 -13.33 3.80 2.15
CA GLN A 34 -11.96 3.96 1.67
C GLN A 34 -10.99 3.04 2.41
N ARG A 35 -11.17 2.89 3.72
CA ARG A 35 -10.40 1.96 4.55
C ARG A 35 -10.58 0.52 4.09
N ALA A 36 -11.82 0.09 3.83
CA ALA A 36 -12.10 -1.24 3.28
C ALA A 36 -11.45 -1.46 1.89
N LYS A 37 -11.42 -0.43 1.04
CA LYS A 37 -10.71 -0.50 -0.25
C LYS A 37 -9.19 -0.59 -0.08
N ASN A 38 -8.62 0.14 0.89
CA ASN A 38 -7.20 0.08 1.22
C ASN A 38 -6.81 -1.31 1.73
N GLU A 39 -7.63 -1.90 2.60
CA GLU A 39 -7.46 -3.27 3.09
C GLU A 39 -7.53 -4.31 1.95
N ALA A 40 -8.52 -4.19 1.06
CA ALA A 40 -8.64 -5.06 -0.11
C ALA A 40 -7.44 -4.90 -1.08
N TRP A 41 -6.92 -3.68 -1.23
CA TRP A 41 -5.71 -3.42 -2.00
C TRP A 41 -4.49 -4.07 -1.34
N TYR A 42 -4.31 -3.89 -0.02
CA TYR A 42 -3.24 -4.51 0.75
C TYR A 42 -3.26 -6.03 0.61
N ASN A 43 -4.40 -6.66 0.90
CA ASN A 43 -4.55 -8.12 0.83
C ASN A 43 -4.21 -8.67 -0.56
N ARG A 44 -4.63 -8.00 -1.62
CA ARG A 44 -4.32 -8.40 -2.99
C ARG A 44 -2.84 -8.26 -3.32
N ARG A 45 -2.21 -7.14 -2.91
CA ARG A 45 -0.81 -6.85 -3.24
C ARG A 45 0.17 -7.63 -2.38
N TYR A 46 -0.14 -7.78 -1.10
CA TYR A 46 0.71 -8.51 -0.16
C TYR A 46 0.74 -10.01 -0.44
N ASN A 47 -0.40 -10.58 -0.86
CA ASN A 47 -0.53 -12.00 -1.20
C ASN A 47 -0.27 -12.30 -2.69
N GLU A 48 0.14 -11.30 -3.48
CA GLU A 48 0.51 -11.50 -4.89
C GLU A 48 1.73 -12.44 -4.97
N ASP A 49 1.60 -13.52 -5.75
CA ASP A 49 2.71 -14.44 -5.97
C ASP A 49 3.81 -13.73 -6.77
N ALA A 50 4.95 -13.50 -6.12
CA ALA A 50 6.09 -12.82 -6.71
C ALA A 50 6.63 -13.56 -7.93
N THR A 51 6.47 -14.89 -7.99
CA THR A 51 6.97 -15.72 -9.10
C THR A 51 6.18 -15.55 -10.40
N GLN A 52 4.92 -15.13 -10.29
CA GLN A 52 4.03 -14.90 -11.45
C GLN A 52 4.17 -13.49 -12.04
N ARG A 53 4.95 -12.63 -11.41
CA ARG A 53 5.14 -11.27 -11.87
C ARG A 53 6.02 -11.20 -13.10
N ALA A 54 5.71 -10.26 -13.99
CA ALA A 54 6.43 -10.08 -15.25
C ALA A 54 7.93 -9.77 -15.04
N ASP A 55 8.27 -9.02 -13.99
CA ASP A 55 9.65 -8.70 -13.63
C ASP A 55 10.43 -9.96 -13.21
N PHE A 56 9.85 -10.82 -12.38
CA PHE A 56 10.45 -12.09 -11.99
C PHE A 56 10.58 -13.05 -13.19
N GLN A 57 9.54 -13.17 -14.00
CA GLN A 57 9.55 -13.99 -15.21
C GLN A 57 10.61 -13.52 -16.22
N ASN A 58 10.81 -12.22 -16.37
CA ASN A 58 11.87 -11.65 -17.19
C ASN A 58 13.27 -11.99 -16.64
N ILE A 59 13.48 -11.93 -15.33
CA ILE A 59 14.74 -12.33 -14.69
C ILE A 59 15.00 -13.81 -14.95
N LEU A 60 13.99 -14.66 -14.74
CA LEU A 60 14.10 -16.10 -14.97
C LEU A 60 14.44 -16.42 -16.41
N THR A 61 13.75 -15.82 -17.38
CA THR A 61 14.00 -16.01 -18.81
C THR A 61 15.42 -15.58 -19.21
N LYS A 62 15.86 -14.40 -18.79
CA LYS A 62 17.23 -13.92 -19.04
C LYS A 62 18.29 -14.82 -18.42
N THR A 63 18.02 -15.33 -17.21
CA THR A 63 18.91 -16.26 -16.53
C THR A 63 19.03 -17.57 -17.30
N GLN A 64 17.92 -18.13 -17.77
CA GLN A 64 17.92 -19.35 -18.60
C GLN A 64 18.67 -19.16 -19.94
N GLU A 65 18.46 -18.02 -20.59
CA GLU A 65 19.17 -17.67 -21.81
C GLU A 65 20.69 -17.55 -21.58
N LEU A 66 21.10 -16.93 -20.49
CA LEU A 66 22.51 -16.78 -20.11
C LEU A 66 23.16 -18.13 -19.81
N LEU A 67 22.45 -19.01 -19.12
CA LEU A 67 22.89 -20.39 -18.86
C LEU A 67 23.06 -21.19 -20.18
N LYS A 68 22.05 -21.09 -21.05
CA LYS A 68 22.08 -21.77 -22.36
C LYS A 68 23.24 -21.27 -23.23
N ASN A 69 23.50 -19.97 -23.23
CA ASN A 69 24.60 -19.38 -24.00
C ASN A 69 25.96 -19.77 -23.41
N ARG A 70 26.13 -19.77 -22.12
CA ARG A 70 27.34 -20.25 -21.43
C ARG A 70 27.61 -21.72 -21.71
N ALA A 71 26.58 -22.57 -21.59
CA ALA A 71 26.72 -23.99 -21.91
C ALA A 71 27.15 -24.25 -23.36
N LYS A 72 26.61 -23.48 -24.34
CA LYS A 72 27.00 -23.54 -25.72
C LYS A 72 28.46 -23.12 -25.92
N ASN A 73 28.87 -22.01 -25.30
CA ASN A 73 30.23 -21.48 -25.41
C ASN A 73 31.25 -22.44 -24.78
N ALA A 74 30.91 -23.05 -23.63
CA ALA A 74 31.73 -24.05 -22.98
C ALA A 74 31.91 -25.30 -23.85
N ALA A 75 30.83 -25.79 -24.47
CA ALA A 75 30.90 -26.94 -25.38
C ALA A 75 31.73 -26.62 -26.67
N ALA A 76 31.57 -25.40 -27.19
CA ALA A 76 32.37 -24.95 -28.35
C ALA A 76 33.86 -24.81 -28.01
N ALA A 77 34.18 -24.22 -26.86
CA ALA A 77 35.57 -24.11 -26.39
C ALA A 77 36.23 -25.49 -26.17
N GLN A 78 35.49 -26.43 -25.56
CA GLN A 78 35.95 -27.79 -25.36
C GLN A 78 36.26 -28.51 -26.70
N ALA A 79 35.41 -28.29 -27.70
CA ALA A 79 35.60 -28.89 -29.04
C ALA A 79 36.84 -28.34 -29.78
N VAL A 80 37.21 -27.07 -29.53
CA VAL A 80 38.31 -26.39 -30.22
C VAL A 80 39.65 -26.53 -29.48
N THR A 81 39.63 -26.43 -28.16
CA THR A 81 40.85 -26.36 -27.31
C THR A 81 41.21 -27.65 -26.61
N GLY A 82 40.36 -28.70 -26.69
CA GLY A 82 40.56 -29.94 -25.93
C GLY A 82 40.46 -29.73 -24.41
N GLY A 83 39.66 -28.77 -23.97
CA GLY A 83 39.53 -28.37 -22.55
C GLY A 83 39.19 -29.54 -21.64
N SER A 84 39.74 -29.51 -20.43
CA SER A 84 39.53 -30.58 -19.45
C SER A 84 38.09 -30.58 -18.90
N ASN A 85 37.63 -31.74 -18.46
CA ASN A 85 36.33 -31.86 -17.76
C ASN A 85 36.25 -30.99 -16.51
N GLU A 86 37.40 -30.66 -15.90
CA GLU A 86 37.49 -29.75 -14.74
C GLU A 86 37.13 -28.30 -15.10
N ALA A 87 37.58 -27.82 -16.28
CA ALA A 87 37.23 -26.48 -16.75
C ALA A 87 35.71 -26.35 -16.99
N LEU A 88 35.09 -27.40 -17.56
CA LEU A 88 33.66 -27.44 -17.80
C LEU A 88 32.88 -27.52 -16.44
N ALA A 89 33.38 -28.24 -15.44
CA ALA A 89 32.79 -28.31 -14.15
C ALA A 89 32.86 -26.96 -13.41
N ALA A 90 33.99 -26.26 -13.47
CA ALA A 90 34.17 -24.94 -12.90
C ALA A 90 33.22 -23.89 -13.54
N GLU A 91 33.05 -23.97 -14.86
CA GLU A 91 32.12 -23.05 -15.57
C GLU A 91 30.65 -23.32 -15.23
N LYS A 92 30.26 -24.60 -15.05
CA LYS A 92 28.93 -24.97 -14.57
C LYS A 92 28.70 -24.50 -13.12
N ALA A 93 29.70 -24.62 -12.24
CA ALA A 93 29.62 -24.13 -10.86
C ALA A 93 29.42 -22.61 -10.83
N GLY A 94 30.24 -21.85 -11.60
CA GLY A 94 30.07 -20.40 -11.69
C GLY A 94 28.75 -19.96 -12.32
N ALA A 95 28.17 -20.76 -13.22
CA ALA A 95 26.84 -20.50 -13.74
C ALA A 95 25.74 -20.71 -12.68
N ASN A 96 25.85 -21.77 -11.88
CA ASN A 96 24.91 -22.05 -10.79
C ASN A 96 24.98 -20.97 -9.70
N ASP A 97 26.17 -20.49 -9.35
CA ASP A 97 26.36 -19.41 -8.38
C ASP A 97 25.73 -18.09 -8.87
N ALA A 98 25.86 -17.79 -10.16
CA ALA A 98 25.21 -16.61 -10.75
C ALA A 98 23.68 -16.71 -10.69
N VAL A 99 23.11 -17.90 -10.94
CA VAL A 99 21.67 -18.15 -10.80
C VAL A 99 21.24 -18.01 -9.35
N ALA A 100 21.95 -18.61 -8.41
CA ALA A 100 21.65 -18.52 -6.99
C ALA A 100 21.66 -17.07 -6.51
N THR A 101 22.65 -16.28 -6.94
CA THR A 101 22.73 -14.85 -6.63
C THR A 101 21.55 -14.06 -7.22
N MET A 102 21.17 -14.32 -8.46
CA MET A 102 20.02 -13.66 -9.10
C MET A 102 18.70 -14.01 -8.39
N MET A 103 18.52 -15.26 -8.00
CA MET A 103 17.32 -15.68 -7.26
C MET A 103 17.28 -15.09 -5.85
N SER A 104 18.43 -15.00 -5.17
CA SER A 104 18.53 -14.34 -3.88
C SER A 104 18.17 -12.85 -3.97
N ASN A 105 18.69 -12.14 -4.97
CA ASN A 105 18.37 -10.74 -5.18
C ASN A 105 16.87 -10.56 -5.51
N ALA A 106 16.28 -11.43 -6.31
CA ALA A 106 14.85 -11.38 -6.61
C ALA A 106 13.98 -11.63 -5.36
N ALA A 107 14.42 -12.52 -4.47
CA ALA A 107 13.74 -12.75 -3.19
C ALA A 107 13.83 -11.51 -2.28
N LEU A 108 15.01 -10.90 -2.16
CA LEU A 108 15.20 -9.66 -1.39
C LEU A 108 14.36 -8.50 -1.95
N ASP A 109 14.25 -8.39 -3.27
CA ASP A 109 13.40 -7.37 -3.89
C ASP A 109 11.91 -7.63 -3.63
N ALA A 110 11.49 -8.90 -3.58
CA ALA A 110 10.13 -9.26 -3.23
C ALA A 110 9.81 -8.91 -1.76
N GLU A 111 10.75 -9.15 -0.82
CA GLU A 111 10.60 -8.75 0.58
C GLU A 111 10.51 -7.24 0.75
N LYS A 112 11.45 -6.48 0.18
CA LYS A 112 11.41 -5.01 0.22
C LYS A 112 10.12 -4.45 -0.34
N ARG A 113 9.57 -5.08 -1.35
CA ARG A 113 8.28 -4.69 -1.92
C ARG A 113 7.12 -4.96 -0.98
N LYS A 114 7.13 -6.09 -0.27
CA LYS A 114 6.14 -6.38 0.78
C LYS A 114 6.21 -5.39 1.92
N GLU A 115 7.41 -5.05 2.39
CA GLU A 115 7.63 -4.00 3.39
C GLU A 115 7.07 -2.64 2.92
N GLY A 116 7.32 -2.28 1.66
CA GLY A 116 6.77 -1.05 1.07
C GLY A 116 5.25 -1.04 0.96
N ILE A 117 4.63 -2.18 0.67
CA ILE A 117 3.16 -2.34 0.64
C ILE A 117 2.59 -2.20 2.05
N GLU A 118 3.22 -2.82 3.04
CA GLU A 118 2.82 -2.75 4.44
C GLU A 118 2.94 -1.31 4.98
N ALA A 119 4.07 -0.65 4.75
CA ALA A 119 4.27 0.75 5.13
C ALA A 119 3.23 1.68 4.49
N ALA A 120 2.91 1.50 3.22
CA ALA A 120 1.88 2.28 2.53
C ALA A 120 0.48 2.01 3.08
N TYR A 121 0.18 0.77 3.47
CA TYR A 121 -1.09 0.42 4.10
C TYR A 121 -1.24 1.11 5.47
N MET A 122 -0.20 1.03 6.31
CA MET A 122 -0.19 1.65 7.64
C MET A 122 -0.30 3.18 7.56
N ASP A 123 0.47 3.83 6.69
CA ASP A 123 0.39 5.28 6.48
C ASP A 123 -1.01 5.75 6.03
N ASN A 124 -1.67 4.98 5.18
CA ASN A 124 -3.04 5.26 4.78
C ASN A 124 -4.04 5.00 5.91
N ASP A 125 -3.87 3.93 6.69
CA ASP A 125 -4.77 3.61 7.80
C ASP A 125 -4.69 4.67 8.89
N ASP A 126 -3.50 5.15 9.24
CA ASP A 126 -3.25 6.24 10.18
C ASP A 126 -3.96 7.54 9.72
N LYS A 127 -3.85 7.87 8.43
CA LYS A 127 -4.57 9.04 7.85
C LYS A 127 -6.08 8.90 7.94
N TYR A 128 -6.63 7.71 7.71
CA TYR A 128 -8.06 7.47 7.86
C TYR A 128 -8.49 7.58 9.33
N GLN A 129 -7.69 7.08 10.25
CA GLN A 129 -7.94 7.18 11.68
C GLN A 129 -7.91 8.64 12.15
N GLU A 130 -6.96 9.43 11.69
CA GLU A 130 -6.89 10.87 11.98
C GLU A 130 -8.12 11.62 11.46
N GLN A 131 -8.56 11.33 10.23
CA GLN A 131 -9.78 11.91 9.66
C GLN A 131 -11.03 11.54 10.46
N LEU A 132 -11.14 10.30 10.92
CA LEU A 132 -12.24 9.86 11.78
C LEU A 132 -12.24 10.62 13.11
N ASN A 133 -11.07 10.76 13.75
CA ASN A 133 -10.92 11.51 14.99
C ASN A 133 -11.27 12.99 14.81
N GLN A 134 -10.89 13.59 13.68
CA GLN A 134 -11.24 14.97 13.37
C GLN A 134 -12.74 15.15 13.20
N ILE A 135 -13.41 14.27 12.46
CA ILE A 135 -14.87 14.29 12.29
C ILE A 135 -15.58 14.19 13.65
N GLU A 136 -15.10 13.35 14.56
CA GLU A 136 -15.69 13.21 15.90
C GLU A 136 -15.49 14.48 16.74
N LYS A 137 -14.32 15.11 16.70
CA LYS A 137 -14.05 16.40 17.36
C LYS A 137 -14.94 17.51 16.83
N GLU A 138 -15.05 17.63 15.51
CA GLU A 138 -15.90 18.65 14.86
C GLU A 138 -17.38 18.42 15.18
N ARG A 139 -17.83 17.16 15.19
CA ARG A 139 -19.18 16.80 15.59
C ARG A 139 -19.45 17.19 17.05
N ALA A 140 -18.52 16.87 17.97
CA ALA A 140 -18.67 17.22 19.38
C ALA A 140 -18.71 18.74 19.59
N ALA A 141 -17.86 19.49 18.88
CA ALA A 141 -17.85 20.96 18.92
C ALA A 141 -19.17 21.55 18.39
N ALA A 142 -19.70 21.02 17.27
CA ALA A 142 -20.98 21.49 16.71
C ALA A 142 -22.17 21.21 17.65
N ILE A 143 -22.18 20.06 18.32
CA ILE A 143 -23.23 19.73 19.32
C ILE A 143 -23.11 20.66 20.53
N ALA A 144 -21.88 20.91 21.02
CA ALA A 144 -21.67 21.80 22.16
C ALA A 144 -22.08 23.25 21.85
N GLN A 145 -21.81 23.71 20.62
CA GLN A 145 -22.24 25.04 20.17
C GLN A 145 -23.76 25.13 20.07
N ALA A 146 -24.41 24.14 19.46
CA ALA A 146 -25.87 24.10 19.36
C ALA A 146 -26.54 24.09 20.74
N ALA A 147 -25.95 23.38 21.72
CA ALA A 147 -26.44 23.38 23.10
C ALA A 147 -26.33 24.78 23.76
N LYS A 148 -25.21 25.50 23.56
CA LYS A 148 -25.03 26.88 24.05
C LYS A 148 -26.00 27.84 23.41
N ASP A 149 -26.20 27.74 22.08
CA ASP A 149 -27.13 28.61 21.35
C ASP A 149 -28.59 28.39 21.85
N THR A 150 -28.96 27.15 22.11
CA THR A 150 -30.27 26.80 22.68
C THR A 150 -30.44 27.36 24.10
N ALA A 151 -29.41 27.24 24.95
CA ALA A 151 -29.43 27.78 26.33
C ALA A 151 -29.53 29.31 26.30
N ASN A 152 -28.80 29.99 25.41
CA ASN A 152 -28.86 31.45 25.23
C ASN A 152 -30.21 31.90 24.71
N ALA A 153 -30.83 31.18 23.78
CA ALA A 153 -32.18 31.49 23.31
C ALA A 153 -33.24 31.31 24.41
N ALA A 154 -33.11 30.26 25.23
CA ALA A 154 -34.00 30.02 26.35
C ALA A 154 -33.91 31.11 27.44
N SER A 155 -32.71 31.67 27.69
CA SER A 155 -32.50 32.75 28.67
C SER A 155 -33.02 34.12 28.22
N GLN A 156 -33.32 34.29 26.96
CA GLN A 156 -33.87 35.53 26.38
C GLN A 156 -35.41 35.54 26.32
N ILE A 157 -36.05 34.45 26.69
CA ILE A 157 -37.51 34.39 26.84
C ILE A 157 -37.82 34.77 28.30
N ASP A 158 -37.90 36.10 28.55
CA ASP A 158 -38.47 36.64 29.81
C ASP A 158 -39.98 36.42 29.77
N PHE A 159 -40.50 35.79 30.84
CA PHE A 159 -41.93 35.66 31.12
C PHE A 159 -42.44 36.86 31.88
#